data_8d020c5fbe801341a1a8ead2516823d5
#
_entry.id   8d020c5fbe801341a1a8ead2516823d5
#
_cell.length_a   1.000
_cell.length_b   1.000
_cell.length_c   1.000
_cell.angle_alpha   90.00
_cell.angle_beta   90.00
_cell.angle_gamma   90.00
#
_symmetry.space_group_name_H-M   'P 1'
#
loop_
_entity.id
_entity.type
_entity.pdbx_description
1 polymer ?
#
loop_
_entity_poly.entity_id
_entity_poly.type
_entity_poly.pdbx_seq_one_letter_code
_entity_poly.pdbx_strand_id
1 'polypeptide(L)'
;RFSYFDKTTQYNVYISSEIKKIIKTENGLIWIATLGQGFFIYDPKTEVLTQNSVQTSFVWDLCQSADRKRVYISSLQEGLLCFDENGKFLRTYEISLDINASDSYKVNCIQNIDGDIWIGAGNNLLSRLDERTDAMDNYSGSAFNFGAVHCLLKYTDKELLVGTDNGLYLFNQNTNTFQRTDNPTDP
;
A
#
# COMPACT_ATOMS: atom_id res chain seq x y z
N ARG A 1 -7.01 8.33 -23.23
CA ARG A 1 -5.62 8.19 -23.70
C ARG A 1 -4.96 9.52 -23.42
N PHE A 2 -4.19 9.62 -22.37
CA PHE A 2 -3.37 10.80 -22.09
C PHE A 2 -2.06 10.60 -22.86
N SER A 3 -1.78 11.46 -23.83
CA SER A 3 -0.48 11.52 -24.50
C SER A 3 0.16 12.84 -24.15
N TYR A 4 1.37 12.80 -23.60
CA TYR A 4 2.15 13.98 -23.30
C TYR A 4 3.46 13.96 -24.08
N PHE A 5 3.85 15.13 -24.60
CA PHE A 5 5.15 15.37 -25.17
C PHE A 5 6.10 15.93 -24.09
N ASP A 6 7.05 15.14 -23.63
CA ASP A 6 8.22 15.69 -22.98
C ASP A 6 9.03 16.46 -24.02
N LYS A 7 9.18 17.76 -23.82
CA LYS A 7 9.95 18.64 -24.73
C LYS A 7 11.45 18.34 -24.73
N THR A 8 11.96 17.54 -23.82
CA THR A 8 13.38 17.22 -23.66
C THR A 8 13.76 15.86 -24.24
N THR A 9 12.82 14.92 -24.31
CA THR A 9 13.00 13.60 -24.93
C THR A 9 11.80 13.31 -25.83
N GLN A 10 12.02 13.07 -27.12
CA GLN A 10 10.97 12.81 -28.14
C GLN A 10 10.12 11.54 -27.89
N TYR A 11 9.90 11.13 -26.64
CA TYR A 11 9.13 9.94 -26.30
C TYR A 11 7.80 10.32 -25.64
N ASN A 12 6.71 9.81 -26.21
CA ASN A 12 5.39 9.89 -25.60
C ASN A 12 5.34 8.97 -24.39
N VAL A 13 5.17 9.51 -23.18
CA VAL A 13 4.84 8.73 -21.99
C VAL A 13 3.37 8.40 -22.03
N TYR A 14 3.00 7.12 -21.98
CA TYR A 14 1.62 6.67 -21.93
C TYR A 14 1.46 5.46 -21.01
N ILE A 15 0.30 5.35 -20.39
CA ILE A 15 -0.05 4.21 -19.55
C ILE A 15 -0.70 3.16 -20.43
N SER A 16 -0.06 1.99 -20.54
CA SER A 16 -0.56 0.82 -21.29
C SER A 16 -0.86 -0.37 -20.37
N SER A 17 -0.46 -0.31 -19.11
CA SER A 17 -0.70 -1.34 -18.09
C SER A 17 -2.01 -1.10 -17.35
N GLU A 18 -2.50 -2.14 -16.69
CA GLU A 18 -3.67 -2.07 -15.82
C GLU A 18 -3.43 -1.07 -14.67
N ILE A 19 -4.38 -0.16 -14.47
CA ILE A 19 -4.35 0.80 -13.38
C ILE A 19 -5.04 0.17 -12.16
N LYS A 20 -4.33 0.14 -11.03
CA LYS A 20 -4.84 -0.43 -9.77
C LYS A 20 -5.39 0.64 -8.82
N LYS A 21 -4.71 1.77 -8.73
CA LYS A 21 -5.08 2.83 -7.80
C LYS A 21 -4.73 4.20 -8.37
N ILE A 22 -5.56 5.18 -8.07
CA ILE A 22 -5.29 6.59 -8.34
C ILE A 22 -5.55 7.36 -7.05
N ILE A 23 -4.62 8.21 -6.66
CA ILE A 23 -4.79 9.16 -5.56
C ILE A 23 -4.40 10.56 -6.01
N LYS A 24 -5.03 11.57 -5.43
CA LYS A 24 -4.59 12.96 -5.53
C LYS A 24 -3.97 13.36 -4.21
N THR A 25 -2.73 13.81 -4.26
CA THR A 25 -1.99 14.27 -3.09
C THR A 25 -2.30 15.73 -2.77
N GLU A 26 -1.96 16.20 -1.57
CA GLU A 26 -2.27 17.55 -1.11
C GLU A 26 -1.61 18.64 -1.96
N ASN A 27 -0.40 18.40 -2.47
CA ASN A 27 0.27 19.32 -3.39
C ASN A 27 -0.37 19.39 -4.79
N GLY A 28 -1.42 18.58 -5.02
CA GLY A 28 -2.23 18.57 -6.23
C GLY A 28 -1.79 17.59 -7.30
N LEU A 29 -0.69 16.86 -7.09
CA LEU A 29 -0.23 15.82 -8.01
C LEU A 29 -1.16 14.59 -7.97
N ILE A 30 -1.29 13.92 -9.11
CA ILE A 30 -2.07 12.69 -9.23
C ILE A 30 -1.11 11.53 -9.41
N TRP A 31 -1.15 10.58 -8.47
CA TRP A 31 -0.34 9.37 -8.49
C TRP A 31 -1.16 8.21 -9.00
N ILE A 32 -0.59 7.41 -9.89
CA ILE A 32 -1.28 6.34 -10.61
C ILE A 32 -0.46 5.07 -10.50
N ALA A 33 -0.97 4.07 -9.78
CA ALA A 33 -0.37 2.75 -9.62
C ALA A 33 -0.73 1.85 -10.79
N THR A 34 0.23 1.10 -11.33
CA THR A 34 0.02 0.18 -12.43
C THR A 34 0.62 -1.20 -12.21
N LEU A 35 0.04 -2.21 -12.84
CA LEU A 35 0.62 -3.55 -12.94
C LEU A 35 1.43 -3.67 -14.24
N GLY A 36 2.74 -3.47 -14.15
CA GLY A 36 3.67 -3.69 -15.25
C GLY A 36 4.51 -2.50 -15.66
N GLN A 37 4.12 -1.26 -15.26
CA GLN A 37 4.87 -0.05 -15.60
C GLN A 37 5.28 0.77 -14.37
N GLY A 38 5.17 0.21 -13.16
CA GLY A 38 5.42 0.95 -11.92
C GLY A 38 4.32 1.94 -11.60
N PHE A 39 4.68 3.18 -11.33
CA PHE A 39 3.69 4.23 -11.09
C PHE A 39 4.00 5.47 -11.91
N PHE A 40 2.98 6.29 -12.08
CA PHE A 40 3.07 7.57 -12.77
C PHE A 40 2.63 8.69 -11.86
N ILE A 41 3.21 9.88 -12.10
CA ILE A 41 2.79 11.12 -11.47
C ILE A 41 2.35 12.08 -12.58
N TYR A 42 1.10 12.53 -12.50
CA TYR A 42 0.55 13.55 -13.38
C TYR A 42 0.41 14.86 -12.62
N ASP A 43 0.99 15.92 -13.19
CA ASP A 43 0.80 17.28 -12.70
C ASP A 43 -0.29 17.99 -13.53
N PRO A 44 -1.48 18.26 -12.95
CA PRO A 44 -2.55 18.91 -13.68
C PRO A 44 -2.25 20.37 -14.07
N LYS A 45 -1.29 21.04 -13.42
CA LYS A 45 -0.93 22.43 -13.71
C LYS A 45 -0.08 22.57 -14.94
N THR A 46 0.82 21.62 -15.14
CA THR A 46 1.75 21.60 -16.29
C THR A 46 1.33 20.61 -17.37
N GLU A 47 0.30 19.78 -17.06
CA GLU A 47 -0.18 18.68 -17.90
C GLU A 47 0.90 17.62 -18.19
N VAL A 48 1.93 17.53 -17.34
CA VAL A 48 3.05 16.60 -17.48
C VAL A 48 2.71 15.26 -16.80
N LEU A 49 2.89 14.18 -17.54
CA LEU A 49 2.86 12.81 -17.03
C LEU A 49 4.29 12.27 -16.97
N THR A 50 4.75 11.93 -15.77
CA THR A 50 6.08 11.36 -15.54
C THR A 50 5.94 9.91 -15.10
N GLN A 51 6.65 8.99 -15.77
CA GLN A 51 6.79 7.62 -15.31
C GLN A 51 7.91 7.54 -14.28
N ASN A 52 7.61 6.93 -13.14
CA ASN A 52 8.62 6.60 -12.16
C ASN A 52 8.85 5.09 -12.19
N SER A 53 10.01 4.67 -12.70
CA SER A 53 10.40 3.26 -12.83
C SER A 53 11.33 2.79 -11.72
N VAL A 54 11.43 3.55 -10.64
CA VAL A 54 12.32 3.20 -9.53
C VAL A 54 11.83 1.90 -8.88
N GLN A 55 12.59 0.85 -9.09
CA GLN A 55 12.63 -0.42 -8.37
C GLN A 55 11.45 -1.40 -8.54
N THR A 56 10.26 -0.99 -8.92
CA THR A 56 9.14 -1.95 -9.05
C THR A 56 8.29 -1.68 -10.28
N SER A 57 7.89 -2.74 -10.96
CA SER A 57 6.91 -2.68 -12.06
C SER A 57 5.48 -2.96 -11.60
N PHE A 58 5.30 -3.61 -10.43
CA PHE A 58 4.01 -4.09 -9.97
C PHE A 58 3.57 -3.34 -8.72
N VAL A 59 2.85 -2.24 -8.93
CA VAL A 59 2.28 -1.41 -7.87
C VAL A 59 0.80 -1.72 -7.71
N TRP A 60 0.39 -2.08 -6.49
CA TRP A 60 -0.97 -2.52 -6.21
C TRP A 60 -1.81 -1.45 -5.54
N ASP A 61 -1.23 -0.74 -4.58
CA ASP A 61 -1.95 0.28 -3.83
C ASP A 61 -1.07 1.49 -3.51
N LEU A 62 -1.71 2.62 -3.20
CA LEU A 62 -1.07 3.90 -2.87
C LEU A 62 -1.79 4.54 -1.69
N CYS A 63 -1.06 5.12 -0.74
CA CYS A 63 -1.65 6.02 0.24
C CYS A 63 -0.70 7.18 0.58
N GLN A 64 -1.26 8.29 1.02
CA GLN A 64 -0.50 9.45 1.50
C GLN A 64 -0.34 9.38 3.02
N SER A 65 0.82 9.80 3.52
CA SER A 65 1.09 9.97 4.95
C SER A 65 0.15 10.96 5.62
N ALA A 66 0.03 10.90 6.95
CA ALA A 66 -0.81 11.82 7.71
C ALA A 66 -0.28 13.27 7.63
N ASP A 67 1.03 13.47 7.62
CA ASP A 67 1.68 14.78 7.46
C ASP A 67 1.68 15.27 6.00
N ARG A 68 1.18 14.41 5.06
CA ARG A 68 1.01 14.67 3.63
C ARG A 68 2.30 14.90 2.85
N LYS A 69 3.45 14.64 3.45
CA LYS A 69 4.78 14.82 2.84
C LYS A 69 5.35 13.57 2.19
N ARG A 70 4.71 12.42 2.45
CA ARG A 70 5.15 11.12 1.93
C ARG A 70 4.01 10.41 1.21
N VAL A 71 4.38 9.60 0.23
CA VAL A 71 3.48 8.66 -0.44
C VAL A 71 4.06 7.27 -0.30
N TYR A 72 3.24 6.38 0.22
CA TYR A 72 3.56 4.96 0.35
C TYR A 72 2.98 4.18 -0.82
N ILE A 73 3.73 3.22 -1.28
CA ILE A 73 3.41 2.38 -2.44
C ILE A 73 3.55 0.93 -2.04
N SER A 74 2.50 0.15 -2.23
CA SER A 74 2.56 -1.30 -2.09
C SER A 74 3.13 -1.93 -3.35
N SER A 75 4.15 -2.76 -3.20
CA SER A 75 4.74 -3.54 -4.27
C SER A 75 4.59 -5.03 -4.01
N LEU A 76 4.31 -5.80 -5.07
CA LEU A 76 4.26 -7.25 -4.97
C LEU A 76 5.65 -7.89 -4.86
N GLN A 77 6.70 -7.14 -5.14
CA GLN A 77 8.08 -7.63 -5.18
C GLN A 77 8.96 -7.05 -4.10
N GLU A 78 8.77 -5.76 -3.78
CA GLU A 78 9.69 -4.98 -2.95
C GLU A 78 9.14 -4.63 -1.56
N GLY A 79 7.89 -5.04 -1.25
CA GLY A 79 7.24 -4.70 0.00
C GLY A 79 6.61 -3.29 0.00
N LEU A 80 6.90 -2.49 1.02
CA LEU A 80 6.39 -1.13 1.14
C LEU A 80 7.47 -0.12 0.77
N LEU A 81 7.24 0.64 -0.29
CA LEU A 81 8.12 1.71 -0.74
C LEU A 81 7.62 3.06 -0.24
N CYS A 82 8.53 3.94 0.13
CA CYS A 82 8.23 5.30 0.58
C CYS A 82 8.91 6.33 -0.32
N PHE A 83 8.12 7.32 -0.75
CA PHE A 83 8.57 8.45 -1.57
C PHE A 83 8.19 9.76 -0.89
N ASP A 84 8.87 10.84 -1.23
CA ASP A 84 8.37 12.17 -0.92
C ASP A 84 7.17 12.54 -1.80
N GLU A 85 6.49 13.63 -1.47
CA GLU A 85 5.30 14.10 -2.20
C GLU A 85 5.55 14.47 -3.67
N ASN A 86 6.82 14.58 -4.10
CA ASN A 86 7.23 14.91 -5.47
C ASN A 86 7.76 13.70 -6.25
N GLY A 87 7.77 12.52 -5.65
CA GLY A 87 8.17 11.28 -6.31
C GLY A 87 9.63 10.89 -6.14
N LYS A 88 10.38 11.55 -5.25
CA LYS A 88 11.73 11.13 -4.91
C LYS A 88 11.68 9.94 -3.96
N PHE A 89 12.34 8.84 -4.32
CA PHE A 89 12.47 7.67 -3.46
C PHE A 89 13.19 8.01 -2.14
N LEU A 90 12.65 7.55 -1.03
CA LEU A 90 13.20 7.73 0.31
C LEU A 90 13.75 6.44 0.88
N ARG A 91 12.94 5.38 0.95
CA ARG A 91 13.34 4.08 1.50
C ARG A 91 12.35 2.95 1.14
N THR A 92 12.77 1.74 1.42
CA THR A 92 11.93 0.52 1.45
C THR A 92 11.76 0.07 2.89
N TYR A 93 10.57 -0.39 3.26
CA TYR A 93 10.30 -1.11 4.49
C TYR A 93 10.10 -2.59 4.15
N GLU A 94 10.88 -3.44 4.77
CA GLU A 94 10.74 -4.88 4.65
C GLU A 94 9.52 -5.33 5.46
N ILE A 95 8.61 -6.04 4.81
CA ILE A 95 7.39 -6.58 5.42
C ILE A 95 7.56 -8.09 5.50
N SER A 96 8.03 -8.61 6.63
CA SER A 96 8.25 -10.03 6.81
C SER A 96 8.23 -10.43 8.28
N LEU A 97 7.63 -11.59 8.57
CA LEU A 97 7.82 -12.29 9.84
C LEU A 97 8.94 -13.33 9.76
N ASP A 98 9.23 -13.81 8.55
CA ASP A 98 10.25 -14.82 8.29
C ASP A 98 11.00 -14.45 7.02
N ILE A 99 12.29 -14.19 7.15
CA ILE A 99 13.20 -13.85 6.04
C ILE A 99 13.35 -14.98 5.01
N ASN A 100 12.88 -16.19 5.33
CA ASN A 100 12.92 -17.33 4.43
C ASN A 100 11.60 -17.60 3.68
N ALA A 101 10.54 -16.84 3.97
CA ALA A 101 9.27 -17.02 3.29
C ALA A 101 9.26 -16.28 1.94
N SER A 102 9.16 -17.04 0.85
CA SER A 102 9.18 -16.51 -0.53
C SER A 102 8.03 -15.55 -0.86
N ASP A 103 6.95 -15.57 -0.08
CA ASP A 103 5.73 -14.78 -0.31
C ASP A 103 5.56 -13.62 0.69
N SER A 104 6.54 -13.40 1.56
CA SER A 104 6.44 -12.41 2.64
C SER A 104 6.40 -10.95 2.17
N TYR A 105 6.88 -10.66 0.99
CA TYR A 105 6.97 -9.29 0.47
C TYR A 105 5.73 -8.79 -0.28
N LYS A 106 4.74 -9.64 -0.54
CA LYS A 106 3.54 -9.25 -1.28
C LYS A 106 2.65 -8.36 -0.43
N VAL A 107 2.76 -7.06 -0.61
CA VAL A 107 1.87 -6.08 0.02
C VAL A 107 0.69 -5.83 -0.91
N ASN A 108 -0.51 -6.21 -0.46
CA ASN A 108 -1.72 -6.16 -1.28
C ASN A 108 -2.52 -4.87 -1.07
N CYS A 109 -2.54 -4.34 0.15
CA CYS A 109 -3.24 -3.10 0.45
C CYS A 109 -2.51 -2.29 1.50
N ILE A 110 -2.65 -0.98 1.43
CA ILE A 110 -2.11 -0.04 2.42
C ILE A 110 -3.13 1.05 2.70
N GLN A 111 -3.19 1.50 3.94
CA GLN A 111 -4.11 2.58 4.32
C GLN A 111 -3.53 3.40 5.48
N ASN A 112 -3.62 4.71 5.37
CA ASN A 112 -3.38 5.59 6.51
C ASN A 112 -4.62 5.58 7.42
N ILE A 113 -4.42 5.15 8.66
CA ILE A 113 -5.45 5.12 9.69
C ILE A 113 -4.88 5.77 10.94
N ASP A 114 -5.46 6.89 11.34
CA ASP A 114 -5.09 7.66 12.53
C ASP A 114 -3.61 8.10 12.58
N GLY A 115 -2.97 8.24 11.43
CA GLY A 115 -1.59 8.68 11.32
C GLY A 115 -0.57 7.56 11.26
N ASP A 116 -1.00 6.31 11.26
CA ASP A 116 -0.15 5.14 11.03
C ASP A 116 -0.48 4.50 9.68
N ILE A 117 0.51 3.88 9.05
CA ILE A 117 0.28 3.15 7.81
C ILE A 117 0.01 1.68 8.14
N TRP A 118 -1.22 1.27 7.91
CA TRP A 118 -1.63 -0.12 8.03
C TRP A 118 -1.42 -0.84 6.70
N ILE A 119 -0.90 -2.06 6.79
CA ILE A 119 -0.37 -2.81 5.66
C ILE A 119 -0.94 -4.22 5.70
N GLY A 120 -1.70 -4.57 4.67
CA GLY A 120 -2.18 -5.93 4.46
C GLY A 120 -1.27 -6.68 3.49
N ALA A 121 -0.74 -7.82 3.91
CA ALA A 121 0.17 -8.62 3.12
C ALA A 121 -0.28 -10.08 2.98
N GLY A 122 0.45 -10.85 2.20
CA GLY A 122 0.29 -12.31 2.12
C GLY A 122 0.61 -13.01 3.44
N ASN A 123 0.39 -14.32 3.49
CA ASN A 123 0.82 -15.20 4.60
C ASN A 123 0.32 -14.80 5.99
N ASN A 124 -0.96 -14.44 6.12
CA ASN A 124 -1.58 -14.08 7.40
C ASN A 124 -0.93 -12.85 8.08
N LEU A 125 -0.46 -11.89 7.31
CA LEU A 125 0.25 -10.76 7.86
C LEU A 125 -0.54 -9.46 7.74
N LEU A 126 -0.80 -8.85 8.88
CA LEU A 126 -1.19 -7.46 9.05
C LEU A 126 -0.04 -6.73 9.74
N SER A 127 0.37 -5.59 9.22
CA SER A 127 1.44 -4.79 9.83
C SER A 127 1.00 -3.34 10.03
N ARG A 128 1.65 -2.66 10.96
CA ARG A 128 1.46 -1.23 11.24
C ARG A 128 2.80 -0.53 11.28
N LEU A 129 2.98 0.50 10.48
CA LEU A 129 4.10 1.41 10.52
C LEU A 129 3.69 2.68 11.29
N ASP A 130 4.28 2.90 12.44
CA ASP A 130 4.18 4.20 13.16
C ASP A 130 5.02 5.24 12.39
N GLU A 131 4.36 6.21 11.76
CA GLU A 131 5.03 7.23 10.94
C GLU A 131 5.92 8.19 11.74
N ARG A 132 5.77 8.26 13.06
CA ARG A 132 6.55 9.17 13.93
C ARG A 132 7.87 8.55 14.35
N THR A 133 7.88 7.23 14.56
CA THR A 133 9.04 6.50 15.08
C THR A 133 9.73 5.64 14.04
N ASP A 134 9.11 5.45 12.87
CA ASP A 134 9.50 4.47 11.84
C ASP A 134 9.50 3.01 12.35
N ALA A 135 8.81 2.74 13.48
CA ALA A 135 8.69 1.40 14.02
C ALA A 135 7.62 0.59 13.26
N MET A 136 7.92 -0.68 13.03
CA MET A 136 7.02 -1.64 12.37
C MET A 136 6.55 -2.67 13.38
N ASP A 137 5.23 -2.74 13.59
CA ASP A 137 4.59 -3.80 14.33
C ASP A 137 3.98 -4.82 13.37
N ASN A 138 4.19 -6.10 13.62
CA ASN A 138 3.67 -7.20 12.80
C ASN A 138 2.70 -8.05 13.60
N TYR A 139 1.51 -8.28 13.04
CA TYR A 139 0.45 -9.07 13.64
C TYR A 139 0.17 -10.26 12.74
N SER A 140 0.45 -11.46 13.21
CA SER A 140 0.13 -12.69 12.50
C SER A 140 -0.90 -13.49 13.29
N GLY A 141 -1.88 -13.99 12.59
CA GLY A 141 -2.85 -14.91 13.19
C GLY A 141 -2.28 -16.31 13.33
N SER A 142 -1.38 -16.57 14.30
CA SER A 142 -0.87 -17.94 14.52
C SER A 142 -1.98 -18.94 14.89
N ALA A 143 -3.10 -18.45 15.41
CA ALA A 143 -4.31 -19.24 15.70
C ALA A 143 -5.30 -19.28 14.53
N PHE A 144 -5.15 -18.40 13.52
CA PHE A 144 -6.10 -18.25 12.42
C PHE A 144 -5.33 -18.21 11.10
N ASN A 145 -5.67 -19.08 10.18
CA ASN A 145 -5.19 -19.01 8.82
C ASN A 145 -6.17 -18.17 7.99
N PHE A 146 -6.04 -16.84 8.04
CA PHE A 146 -6.91 -15.96 7.26
C PHE A 146 -6.41 -15.73 5.82
N GLY A 147 -5.22 -16.21 5.46
CA GLY A 147 -4.65 -16.04 4.12
C GLY A 147 -4.10 -14.64 3.89
N ALA A 148 -4.16 -14.16 2.66
CA ALA A 148 -3.72 -12.82 2.33
C ALA A 148 -4.75 -11.76 2.75
N VAL A 149 -4.28 -10.61 3.22
CA VAL A 149 -5.11 -9.43 3.53
C VAL A 149 -5.24 -8.60 2.26
N HIS A 150 -6.48 -8.26 1.87
CA HIS A 150 -6.79 -7.54 0.63
C HIS A 150 -7.31 -6.14 0.84
N CYS A 151 -7.97 -5.88 1.97
CA CYS A 151 -8.53 -4.57 2.27
C CYS A 151 -8.64 -4.36 3.78
N LEU A 152 -8.60 -3.09 4.17
CA LEU A 152 -8.66 -2.65 5.55
C LEU A 152 -9.69 -1.53 5.68
N LEU A 153 -10.37 -1.49 6.82
CA LEU A 153 -11.27 -0.39 7.15
C LEU A 153 -11.21 -0.12 8.65
N LYS A 154 -11.02 1.15 9.03
CA LYS A 154 -11.23 1.56 10.42
C LYS A 154 -12.71 1.38 10.76
N TYR A 155 -13.00 0.50 11.72
CA TYR A 155 -14.37 0.22 12.16
C TYR A 155 -14.74 1.04 13.40
N THR A 156 -13.87 1.02 14.41
CA THR A 156 -13.94 1.87 15.60
C THR A 156 -12.57 2.51 15.88
N ASP A 157 -12.43 3.28 16.95
CA ASP A 157 -11.11 3.82 17.36
C ASP A 157 -10.12 2.73 17.81
N LYS A 158 -10.60 1.50 18.03
CA LYS A 158 -9.80 0.39 18.53
C LYS A 158 -9.80 -0.82 17.61
N GLU A 159 -10.59 -0.81 16.56
CA GLU A 159 -10.84 -1.99 15.76
C GLU A 159 -10.78 -1.71 14.27
N LEU A 160 -10.17 -2.64 13.56
CA LEU A 160 -10.13 -2.65 12.10
C LEU A 160 -10.92 -3.85 11.57
N LEU A 161 -11.68 -3.63 10.51
CA LEU A 161 -12.15 -4.71 9.66
C LEU A 161 -11.06 -5.08 8.66
N VAL A 162 -10.76 -6.36 8.58
CA VAL A 162 -9.71 -6.95 7.77
C VAL A 162 -10.33 -7.94 6.80
N GLY A 163 -10.38 -7.58 5.53
CA GLY A 163 -10.87 -8.44 4.46
C GLY A 163 -9.74 -9.32 3.92
N THR A 164 -9.97 -10.63 3.90
CA THR A 164 -8.94 -11.62 3.64
C THR A 164 -9.41 -12.70 2.65
N ASP A 165 -8.49 -13.61 2.22
CA ASP A 165 -8.86 -14.78 1.42
C ASP A 165 -9.92 -15.65 2.09
N ASN A 166 -9.89 -15.74 3.42
CA ASN A 166 -10.71 -16.68 4.19
C ASN A 166 -11.84 -15.99 4.97
N GLY A 167 -12.25 -14.79 4.56
CA GLY A 167 -13.40 -14.09 5.12
C GLY A 167 -13.05 -12.74 5.76
N LEU A 168 -14.00 -12.26 6.56
CA LEU A 168 -13.91 -10.96 7.23
C LEU A 168 -13.52 -11.15 8.70
N TYR A 169 -12.48 -10.45 9.12
CA TYR A 169 -12.00 -10.45 10.50
C TYR A 169 -12.08 -9.07 11.12
N LEU A 170 -12.34 -9.05 12.41
CA LEU A 170 -12.19 -7.89 13.28
C LEU A 170 -10.83 -7.99 14.00
N PHE A 171 -9.97 -7.01 13.82
CA PHE A 171 -8.72 -6.90 14.54
C PHE A 171 -8.85 -5.86 15.66
N ASN A 172 -8.62 -6.29 16.91
CA ASN A 172 -8.62 -5.37 18.04
C ASN A 172 -7.20 -4.91 18.36
N GLN A 173 -6.96 -3.60 18.22
CA GLN A 173 -5.64 -2.98 18.37
C GLN A 173 -5.13 -2.97 19.82
N ASN A 174 -6.01 -3.06 20.83
CA ASN A 174 -5.59 -3.08 22.25
C ASN A 174 -5.12 -4.47 22.70
N THR A 175 -5.74 -5.51 22.16
CA THR A 175 -5.46 -6.90 22.56
C THR A 175 -4.59 -7.62 21.53
N ASN A 176 -4.40 -7.03 20.35
CA ASN A 176 -3.71 -7.62 19.20
C ASN A 176 -4.33 -8.97 18.77
N THR A 177 -5.67 -9.06 18.84
CA THR A 177 -6.40 -10.28 18.53
C THR A 177 -7.27 -10.12 17.30
N PHE A 178 -7.41 -11.22 16.56
CA PHE A 178 -8.34 -11.32 15.43
C PHE A 178 -9.57 -12.13 15.86
N GLN A 179 -10.73 -11.72 15.39
CA GLN A 179 -11.99 -12.45 15.55
C GLN A 179 -12.67 -12.52 14.18
N ARG A 180 -13.10 -13.71 13.77
CA ARG A 180 -13.88 -13.89 12.54
C ARG A 180 -15.30 -13.34 12.74
N THR A 181 -15.80 -12.54 11.77
CA THR A 181 -17.10 -11.86 11.90
C THR A 181 -18.19 -12.49 11.05
N ASP A 182 -17.83 -13.21 9.99
CA ASP A 182 -18.75 -13.83 9.04
C ASP A 182 -19.23 -15.23 9.44
N ASN A 183 -18.66 -15.77 10.54
CA ASN A 183 -19.09 -17.03 11.14
C ASN A 183 -19.11 -16.91 12.68
N PRO A 184 -20.21 -16.46 13.32
CA PRO A 184 -20.27 -16.20 14.74
C PRO A 184 -20.18 -17.48 15.63
N THR A 185 -20.12 -18.67 15.02
CA THR A 185 -19.95 -19.95 15.73
C THR A 185 -18.51 -20.45 15.75
N ASP A 186 -17.58 -19.76 15.10
CA ASP A 186 -16.16 -20.08 15.16
C ASP A 186 -15.55 -19.33 16.35
N PRO A 187 -14.91 -20.00 17.32
CA PRO A 187 -14.39 -19.39 18.56
C PRO A 187 -13.19 -18.47 18.30
#